data_0cc63901095bff453ed661eb4d112bdc
#
_entry.id   0cc63901095bff453ed661eb4d112bdc
#
_cell.length_a   1.000
_cell.length_b   1.000
_cell.length_c   1.000
_cell.angle_alpha   90.00
_cell.angle_beta   90.00
_cell.angle_gamma   90.00
#
_symmetry.space_group_name_H-M   'P 1'
#
loop_
_entity.id
_entity.type
_entity.pdbx_description
1 polymer ?
#
loop_
_entity_poly.entity_id
_entity_poly.type
_entity_poly.pdbx_seq_one_letter_code
_entity_poly.pdbx_strand_id
1 'polypeptide(L)'
;MIIIDQNRAHQRILYEDFLSSMTTKKNSSQQLLFPLKIKLSATQALELENVKEIIDSIGFKFELKKNHFLEIYGSPQQCPESKIKETLETLLSGKNIDNSIKHFSQADHMSKKLAKKLAVRSGDYLEKEELQVLLNKFFDCKETQVSPFNKPIFISLEKTEIEQKLN
;
A
#
# COMPACT_ATOMS: atom_id res chain seq x y z
N MET A 1 12.83 -16.06 21.76
CA MET A 1 12.60 -16.18 20.30
C MET A 1 11.60 -15.13 19.88
N ILE A 2 11.83 -14.45 18.73
CA ILE A 2 10.85 -13.48 18.18
C ILE A 2 10.29 -14.07 16.89
N ILE A 3 8.97 -14.04 16.74
CA ILE A 3 8.25 -14.47 15.54
C ILE A 3 7.56 -13.26 14.96
N ILE A 4 7.90 -12.90 13.71
CA ILE A 4 7.36 -11.73 13.00
C ILE A 4 6.40 -12.22 11.89
N ASP A 5 5.20 -11.64 11.84
CA ASP A 5 4.27 -11.83 10.73
C ASP A 5 4.70 -10.96 9.55
N GLN A 6 5.23 -11.59 8.50
CA GLN A 6 5.77 -10.89 7.33
C GLN A 6 4.73 -10.05 6.57
N ASN A 7 3.47 -10.52 6.53
CA ASN A 7 2.38 -9.76 5.87
C ASN A 7 2.09 -8.47 6.65
N ARG A 8 1.97 -8.54 7.99
CA ARG A 8 1.69 -7.38 8.84
C ARG A 8 2.86 -6.41 8.88
N ALA A 9 4.09 -6.91 8.90
CA ALA A 9 5.30 -6.08 8.80
C ALA A 9 5.33 -5.33 7.46
N HIS A 10 5.08 -6.01 6.35
CA HIS A 10 5.03 -5.37 5.04
C HIS A 10 3.86 -4.39 4.91
N GLN A 11 2.69 -4.69 5.49
CA GLN A 11 1.58 -3.73 5.56
C GLN A 11 1.97 -2.45 6.30
N ARG A 12 2.75 -2.54 7.38
CA ARG A 12 3.23 -1.38 8.14
C ARG A 12 4.19 -0.54 7.31
N ILE A 13 5.17 -1.16 6.66
CA ILE A 13 6.12 -0.49 5.76
C ILE A 13 5.38 0.31 4.68
N LEU A 14 4.52 -0.38 3.93
CA LEU A 14 3.78 0.24 2.82
C LEU A 14 2.84 1.35 3.29
N TYR A 15 2.20 1.16 4.43
CA TYR A 15 1.33 2.18 5.01
C TYR A 15 2.09 3.47 5.33
N GLU A 16 3.23 3.38 6.01
CA GLU A 16 4.03 4.55 6.36
C GLU A 16 4.62 5.24 5.13
N ASP A 17 5.08 4.46 4.14
CA ASP A 17 5.58 4.99 2.87
C ASP A 17 4.51 5.79 2.13
N PHE A 18 3.31 5.21 1.95
CA PHE A 18 2.22 5.90 1.25
C PHE A 18 1.69 7.09 2.04
N LEU A 19 1.53 6.97 3.35
CA LEU A 19 1.08 8.07 4.19
C LEU A 19 2.08 9.24 4.14
N SER A 20 3.38 8.95 4.19
CA SER A 20 4.43 9.94 4.05
C SER A 20 4.38 10.60 2.67
N SER A 21 4.25 9.84 1.59
CA SER A 21 4.15 10.37 0.22
C SER A 21 2.98 11.36 0.07
N MET A 22 1.80 11.02 0.61
CA MET A 22 0.62 11.86 0.55
C MET A 22 0.72 13.12 1.43
N THR A 23 1.42 13.05 2.56
CA THR A 23 1.51 14.16 3.51
C THR A 23 2.67 15.10 3.20
N THR A 24 3.80 14.57 2.68
CA THR A 24 4.99 15.38 2.38
C THR A 24 5.09 15.79 0.91
N LYS A 25 4.22 15.25 0.05
CA LYS A 25 4.25 15.40 -1.42
C LYS A 25 5.59 15.01 -2.05
N LYS A 26 6.38 14.20 -1.37
CA LYS A 26 7.60 13.58 -1.89
C LYS A 26 7.24 12.20 -2.42
N ASN A 27 6.83 12.15 -3.67
CA ASN A 27 6.53 10.88 -4.34
C ASN A 27 7.70 10.45 -5.24
N SER A 28 8.00 9.17 -5.23
CA SER A 28 8.84 8.53 -6.25
C SER A 28 7.91 7.79 -7.22
N SER A 29 7.94 8.19 -8.48
CA SER A 29 7.21 7.52 -9.54
C SER A 29 8.20 6.78 -10.44
N GLN A 30 7.93 5.51 -10.70
CA GLN A 30 8.62 4.72 -11.70
C GLN A 30 7.92 4.90 -13.03
N GLN A 31 8.66 5.34 -14.06
CA GLN A 31 8.11 5.48 -15.40
C GLN A 31 7.90 4.11 -16.05
N LEU A 32 6.75 3.91 -16.67
CA LEU A 32 6.45 2.70 -17.43
C LEU A 32 7.09 2.78 -18.83
N LEU A 33 7.60 1.66 -19.32
CA LEU A 33 8.14 1.58 -20.68
C LEU A 33 7.07 1.83 -21.74
N PHE A 34 5.85 1.34 -21.50
CA PHE A 34 4.68 1.57 -22.33
C PHE A 34 3.53 2.04 -21.47
N PRO A 35 2.76 3.07 -21.94
CA PRO A 35 1.58 3.50 -21.22
C PRO A 35 0.55 2.38 -21.08
N LEU A 36 0.05 2.16 -19.86
CA LEU A 36 -1.03 1.22 -19.60
C LEU A 36 -2.36 1.92 -19.85
N LYS A 37 -3.24 1.34 -20.71
CA LYS A 37 -4.56 1.89 -21.01
C LYS A 37 -5.64 1.11 -20.27
N ILE A 38 -6.45 1.82 -19.48
CA ILE A 38 -7.58 1.25 -18.75
C ILE A 38 -8.84 2.00 -19.16
N LYS A 39 -9.89 1.27 -19.51
CA LYS A 39 -11.20 1.86 -19.74
C LYS A 39 -11.96 1.93 -18.41
N LEU A 40 -12.33 3.13 -18.00
CA LEU A 40 -13.11 3.37 -16.80
C LEU A 40 -14.61 3.41 -17.13
N SER A 41 -15.45 3.07 -16.16
CA SER A 41 -16.88 3.41 -16.21
C SER A 41 -17.06 4.91 -15.97
N ALA A 42 -18.25 5.45 -16.29
CA ALA A 42 -18.55 6.86 -16.01
C ALA A 42 -18.45 7.21 -14.52
N THR A 43 -18.88 6.30 -13.65
CA THR A 43 -18.74 6.46 -12.18
C THR A 43 -17.28 6.48 -11.74
N GLN A 44 -16.46 5.57 -12.25
CA GLN A 44 -15.02 5.54 -11.93
C GLN A 44 -14.28 6.78 -12.44
N ALA A 45 -14.68 7.32 -13.60
CA ALA A 45 -14.10 8.55 -14.12
C ALA A 45 -14.40 9.76 -13.22
N LEU A 46 -15.65 9.85 -12.71
CA LEU A 46 -16.02 10.89 -11.74
C LEU A 46 -15.29 10.73 -10.41
N GLU A 47 -15.16 9.50 -9.91
CA GLU A 47 -14.39 9.22 -8.68
C GLU A 47 -12.91 9.55 -8.84
N LEU A 48 -12.33 9.26 -10.02
CA LEU A 48 -10.96 9.62 -10.34
C LEU A 48 -10.70 11.12 -10.22
N GLU A 49 -11.61 11.95 -10.74
CA GLU A 49 -11.49 13.42 -10.60
C GLU A 49 -11.46 13.86 -9.14
N ASN A 50 -12.29 13.26 -8.28
CA ASN A 50 -12.34 13.57 -6.85
C ASN A 50 -11.06 13.18 -6.09
N VAL A 51 -10.36 12.14 -6.52
CA VAL A 51 -9.16 11.61 -5.83
C VAL A 51 -7.87 11.82 -6.62
N LYS A 52 -7.92 12.57 -7.71
CA LYS A 52 -6.80 12.80 -8.62
C LYS A 52 -5.53 13.26 -7.92
N GLU A 53 -5.64 14.27 -7.07
CA GLU A 53 -4.49 14.81 -6.33
C GLU A 53 -3.87 13.78 -5.38
N ILE A 54 -4.69 12.95 -4.77
CA ILE A 54 -4.23 11.89 -3.87
C ILE A 54 -3.50 10.82 -4.67
N ILE A 55 -4.07 10.37 -5.79
CA ILE A 55 -3.47 9.35 -6.65
C ILE A 55 -2.14 9.85 -7.25
N ASP A 56 -2.08 11.14 -7.65
CA ASP A 56 -0.81 11.76 -8.10
C ASP A 56 0.22 11.83 -6.96
N SER A 57 -0.20 12.19 -5.74
CA SER A 57 0.68 12.25 -4.57
C SER A 57 1.22 10.88 -4.14
N ILE A 58 0.54 9.78 -4.46
CA ILE A 58 1.02 8.41 -4.24
C ILE A 58 2.15 8.05 -5.22
N GLY A 59 2.19 8.70 -6.38
CA GLY A 59 3.20 8.46 -7.41
C GLY A 59 2.66 7.87 -8.71
N PHE A 60 1.34 7.78 -8.88
CA PHE A 60 0.78 7.46 -10.19
C PHE A 60 0.82 8.69 -11.10
N LYS A 61 1.28 8.49 -12.34
CA LYS A 61 1.26 9.51 -13.40
C LYS A 61 0.33 9.04 -14.49
N PHE A 62 -0.70 9.82 -14.77
CA PHE A 62 -1.77 9.41 -15.67
C PHE A 62 -2.46 10.59 -16.34
N GLU A 63 -3.17 10.31 -17.41
CA GLU A 63 -4.02 11.26 -18.13
C GLU A 63 -5.36 10.60 -18.48
N LEU A 64 -6.46 11.29 -18.16
CA LEU A 64 -7.79 10.86 -18.58
C LEU A 64 -8.08 11.38 -19.99
N LYS A 65 -8.19 10.47 -20.95
CA LYS A 65 -8.50 10.75 -22.35
C LYS A 65 -10.02 10.72 -22.61
N LYS A 66 -10.42 11.10 -23.84
CA LYS A 66 -11.81 11.00 -24.29
C LYS A 66 -12.34 9.56 -24.12
N ASN A 67 -13.65 9.43 -23.95
CA ASN A 67 -14.35 8.16 -23.79
C ASN A 67 -13.91 7.35 -22.53
N HIS A 68 -13.46 8.05 -21.47
CA HIS A 68 -13.06 7.47 -20.18
C HIS A 68 -11.87 6.48 -20.27
N PHE A 69 -10.97 6.68 -21.23
CA PHE A 69 -9.71 5.95 -21.25
C PHE A 69 -8.69 6.63 -20.33
N LEU A 70 -8.18 5.88 -19.36
CA LEU A 70 -7.10 6.29 -18.48
C LEU A 70 -5.78 5.76 -19.04
N GLU A 71 -4.85 6.65 -19.39
CA GLU A 71 -3.49 6.32 -19.78
C GLU A 71 -2.55 6.57 -18.59
N ILE A 72 -1.82 5.53 -18.17
CA ILE A 72 -0.92 5.56 -17.03
C ILE A 72 0.50 5.49 -17.56
N TYR A 73 1.33 6.46 -17.19
CA TYR A 73 2.72 6.60 -17.62
C TYR A 73 3.72 6.26 -16.51
N GLY A 74 3.26 6.28 -15.26
CA GLY A 74 4.11 5.98 -14.11
C GLY A 74 3.31 5.44 -12.93
N SER A 75 3.98 4.68 -12.09
CA SER A 75 3.43 4.06 -10.89
C SER A 75 4.37 4.21 -9.69
N PRO A 76 3.85 4.13 -8.45
CA PRO A 76 4.72 4.05 -7.28
C PRO A 76 5.65 2.84 -7.38
N GLN A 77 6.88 2.97 -6.89
CA GLN A 77 7.87 1.87 -6.89
C GLN A 77 7.38 0.61 -6.16
N GLN A 78 6.52 0.80 -5.16
CA GLN A 78 5.91 -0.28 -4.38
C GLN A 78 4.79 -1.03 -5.13
N CYS A 79 4.36 -0.51 -6.30
CA CYS A 79 3.28 -1.11 -7.10
C CYS A 79 3.85 -1.77 -8.36
N PRO A 80 3.99 -3.10 -8.39
CA PRO A 80 4.39 -3.82 -9.61
C PRO A 80 3.43 -3.53 -10.77
N GLU A 81 3.96 -3.48 -11.99
CA GLU A 81 3.17 -3.16 -13.19
C GLU A 81 1.95 -4.07 -13.35
N SER A 82 2.11 -5.36 -13.04
CA SER A 82 1.02 -6.35 -13.07
C SER A 82 -0.15 -6.05 -12.12
N LYS A 83 0.09 -5.27 -11.07
CA LYS A 83 -0.91 -4.91 -10.06
C LYS A 83 -1.53 -3.52 -10.25
N ILE A 84 -1.03 -2.71 -11.20
CA ILE A 84 -1.47 -1.31 -11.39
C ILE A 84 -2.98 -1.24 -11.59
N LYS A 85 -3.51 -2.00 -12.55
CA LYS A 85 -4.94 -2.00 -12.88
C LYS A 85 -5.80 -2.32 -11.67
N GLU A 86 -5.52 -3.44 -11.01
CA GLU A 86 -6.27 -3.91 -9.85
C GLU A 86 -6.17 -2.95 -8.65
N THR A 87 -5.01 -2.31 -8.49
CA THR A 87 -4.78 -1.30 -7.44
C THR A 87 -5.63 -0.06 -7.69
N LEU A 88 -5.64 0.47 -8.91
CA LEU A 88 -6.47 1.63 -9.28
C LEU A 88 -7.97 1.31 -9.17
N GLU A 89 -8.42 0.15 -9.64
CA GLU A 89 -9.80 -0.29 -9.46
C GLU A 89 -10.18 -0.35 -7.96
N THR A 90 -9.28 -0.82 -7.10
CA THR A 90 -9.51 -0.84 -5.64
C THR A 90 -9.60 0.57 -5.06
N LEU A 91 -8.79 1.51 -5.53
CA LEU A 91 -8.83 2.91 -5.09
C LEU A 91 -10.12 3.61 -5.56
N LEU A 92 -10.56 3.35 -6.81
CA LEU A 92 -11.75 3.94 -7.41
C LEU A 92 -13.06 3.25 -7.02
N SER A 93 -13.03 2.05 -6.44
CA SER A 93 -14.22 1.33 -5.98
C SER A 93 -14.72 1.75 -4.60
N GLY A 94 -14.10 2.73 -3.97
CA GLY A 94 -14.49 3.23 -2.64
C GLY A 94 -15.80 3.99 -2.71
N LYS A 95 -16.89 3.40 -2.23
CA LYS A 95 -18.13 4.11 -1.93
C LYS A 95 -17.81 5.24 -0.96
N ASN A 96 -18.00 6.49 -1.42
CA ASN A 96 -17.98 7.71 -0.62
C ASN A 96 -16.67 7.94 0.16
N ILE A 97 -15.67 8.50 -0.52
CA ILE A 97 -14.78 9.40 0.18
C ILE A 97 -15.64 10.63 0.43
N ASP A 98 -16.19 10.69 1.64
CA ASP A 98 -16.92 11.88 2.08
C ASP A 98 -15.95 13.05 2.01
N ASN A 99 -16.17 13.99 1.10
CA ASN A 99 -15.31 15.17 0.90
C ASN A 99 -15.25 16.07 2.15
N SER A 100 -16.12 15.80 3.15
CA SER A 100 -16.09 16.44 4.46
C SER A 100 -15.00 15.90 5.39
N ILE A 101 -14.39 14.74 5.04
CA ILE A 101 -13.34 14.12 5.84
C ILE A 101 -12.02 14.89 5.60
N LYS A 102 -11.41 15.36 6.69
CA LYS A 102 -10.12 16.06 6.67
C LYS A 102 -9.07 15.30 5.85
N HIS A 103 -8.22 16.00 5.09
CA HIS A 103 -7.16 15.43 4.23
C HIS A 103 -6.36 14.30 4.87
N PHE A 104 -6.06 14.38 6.16
CA PHE A 104 -5.34 13.33 6.87
C PHE A 104 -6.11 12.01 6.95
N SER A 105 -7.43 12.07 7.13
CA SER A 105 -8.28 10.87 7.19
C SER A 105 -8.39 10.18 5.83
N GLN A 106 -8.37 10.94 4.73
CA GLN A 106 -8.34 10.38 3.37
C GLN A 106 -6.99 9.72 3.08
N ALA A 107 -5.88 10.37 3.43
CA ALA A 107 -4.54 9.82 3.27
C ALA A 107 -4.36 8.52 4.09
N ASP A 108 -4.80 8.50 5.34
CA ASP A 108 -4.80 7.32 6.19
C ASP A 108 -5.59 6.17 5.56
N HIS A 109 -6.82 6.44 5.11
CA HIS A 109 -7.68 5.44 4.50
C HIS A 109 -7.09 4.85 3.21
N MET A 110 -6.58 5.72 2.33
CA MET A 110 -5.93 5.30 1.09
C MET A 110 -4.64 4.50 1.34
N SER A 111 -3.81 4.96 2.29
CA SER A 111 -2.59 4.23 2.68
C SER A 111 -2.91 2.83 3.20
N LYS A 112 -3.95 2.68 4.02
CA LYS A 112 -4.42 1.38 4.51
C LYS A 112 -4.89 0.47 3.37
N LYS A 113 -5.67 1.00 2.43
CA LYS A 113 -6.12 0.24 1.24
C LYS A 113 -4.94 -0.26 0.42
N LEU A 114 -3.99 0.62 0.11
CA LEU A 114 -2.79 0.29 -0.66
C LEU A 114 -1.92 -0.73 0.07
N ALA A 115 -1.65 -0.51 1.34
CA ALA A 115 -0.86 -1.42 2.15
C ALA A 115 -1.46 -2.83 2.18
N LYS A 116 -2.77 -2.94 2.39
CA LYS A 116 -3.47 -4.23 2.37
C LYS A 116 -3.40 -4.92 1.01
N LYS A 117 -3.48 -4.14 -0.07
CA LYS A 117 -3.51 -4.68 -1.45
C LYS A 117 -2.14 -5.14 -1.94
N LEU A 118 -1.09 -4.39 -1.61
CA LEU A 118 0.25 -4.58 -2.16
C LEU A 118 1.17 -5.42 -1.28
N ALA A 119 0.86 -5.58 0.01
CA ALA A 119 1.68 -6.40 0.90
C ALA A 119 1.80 -7.85 0.42
N VAL A 120 2.94 -8.48 0.74
CA VAL A 120 3.12 -9.92 0.57
C VAL A 120 1.99 -10.67 1.27
N ARG A 121 1.49 -11.73 0.67
CA ARG A 121 0.41 -12.51 1.27
C ARG A 121 0.94 -13.41 2.37
N SER A 122 0.08 -13.74 3.31
CA SER A 122 0.41 -14.76 4.31
C SER A 122 0.65 -16.10 3.61
N GLY A 123 1.81 -16.70 3.85
CA GLY A 123 2.24 -17.94 3.21
C GLY A 123 3.05 -17.76 1.92
N ASP A 124 3.19 -16.54 1.39
CA ASP A 124 4.14 -16.30 0.31
C ASP A 124 5.56 -16.60 0.80
N TYR A 125 6.32 -17.31 -0.03
CA TYR A 125 7.73 -17.54 0.21
C TYR A 125 8.53 -16.30 -0.22
N LEU A 126 9.42 -15.84 0.64
CA LEU A 126 10.39 -14.79 0.35
C LEU A 126 11.79 -15.36 0.44
N GLU A 127 12.63 -15.02 -0.51
CA GLU A 127 14.05 -15.35 -0.47
C GLU A 127 14.74 -14.65 0.71
N LYS A 128 15.88 -15.18 1.13
CA LYS A 128 16.63 -14.67 2.29
C LYS A 128 16.97 -13.18 2.17
N GLU A 129 17.34 -12.75 0.98
CA GLU A 129 17.67 -11.37 0.64
C GLU A 129 16.44 -10.46 0.74
N GLU A 130 15.30 -10.92 0.26
CA GLU A 130 14.02 -10.22 0.34
C GLU A 130 13.55 -10.08 1.80
N LEU A 131 13.69 -11.14 2.59
CA LEU A 131 13.41 -11.11 4.04
C LEU A 131 14.30 -10.10 4.76
N GLN A 132 15.59 -10.05 4.44
CA GLN A 132 16.50 -9.09 5.05
C GLN A 132 16.13 -7.64 4.70
N VAL A 133 15.77 -7.37 3.44
CA VAL A 133 15.30 -6.04 3.02
C VAL A 133 14.00 -5.68 3.74
N LEU A 134 13.06 -6.62 3.84
CA LEU A 134 11.80 -6.41 4.55
C LEU A 134 12.05 -6.09 6.03
N LEU A 135 12.90 -6.85 6.71
CA LEU A 135 13.21 -6.62 8.12
C LEU A 135 13.89 -5.26 8.35
N ASN A 136 14.86 -4.89 7.51
CA ASN A 136 15.53 -3.59 7.62
C ASN A 136 14.50 -2.45 7.50
N LYS A 137 13.66 -2.46 6.46
CA LYS A 137 12.60 -1.47 6.29
C LYS A 137 11.58 -1.47 7.43
N PHE A 138 11.26 -2.65 7.97
CA PHE A 138 10.33 -2.75 9.08
C PHE A 138 10.87 -2.09 10.36
N PHE A 139 12.14 -2.28 10.66
CA PHE A 139 12.76 -1.64 11.83
C PHE A 139 13.00 -0.13 11.64
N ASP A 140 12.96 0.38 10.41
CA ASP A 140 12.97 1.82 10.12
C ASP A 140 11.58 2.48 10.28
N CYS A 141 10.50 1.69 10.45
CA CYS A 141 9.17 2.20 10.69
C CYS A 141 9.05 2.91 12.04
N LYS A 142 8.20 3.93 12.11
CA LYS A 142 7.91 4.68 13.35
C LYS A 142 7.16 3.83 14.36
N GLU A 143 6.34 2.89 13.88
CA GLU A 143 5.55 1.98 14.70
C GLU A 143 5.86 0.54 14.29
N THR A 144 6.39 -0.24 15.20
CA THR A 144 6.77 -1.63 14.95
C THR A 144 5.93 -2.66 15.72
N GLN A 145 5.09 -2.23 16.66
CA GLN A 145 4.32 -3.12 17.52
C GLN A 145 3.05 -3.63 16.83
N VAL A 146 2.34 -2.71 16.14
CA VAL A 146 1.03 -3.00 15.56
C VAL A 146 0.96 -2.63 14.08
N SER A 147 0.23 -3.45 13.32
CA SER A 147 -0.08 -3.18 11.93
C SER A 147 -1.01 -1.95 11.79
N PRO A 148 -1.21 -1.38 10.59
CA PRO A 148 -2.19 -0.31 10.36
C PRO A 148 -3.64 -0.69 10.73
N PHE A 149 -3.89 -1.97 11.00
CA PHE A 149 -5.19 -2.54 11.39
C PHE A 149 -5.24 -2.96 12.85
N ASN A 150 -4.35 -2.41 13.69
CA ASN A 150 -4.25 -2.68 15.14
C ASN A 150 -4.05 -4.16 15.51
N LYS A 151 -3.34 -4.92 14.66
CA LYS A 151 -2.96 -6.30 14.95
C LYS A 151 -1.48 -6.35 15.31
N PRO A 152 -1.05 -7.12 16.33
CA PRO A 152 0.36 -7.26 16.68
C PRO A 152 1.14 -7.81 15.49
N ILE A 153 2.33 -7.23 15.24
CA ILE A 153 3.20 -7.62 14.11
C ILE A 153 4.12 -8.76 14.51
N PHE A 154 4.54 -8.79 15.75
CA PHE A 154 5.40 -9.85 16.26
C PHE A 154 4.98 -10.31 17.66
N ILE A 155 5.45 -11.46 18.05
CA ILE A 155 5.37 -12.00 19.40
C ILE A 155 6.76 -12.41 19.87
N SER A 156 7.04 -12.27 21.16
CA SER A 156 8.22 -12.84 21.82
C SER A 156 7.80 -14.09 22.59
N LEU A 157 8.58 -15.16 22.46
CA LEU A 157 8.42 -16.38 23.24
C LEU A 157 9.67 -16.55 24.11
N GLU A 158 9.47 -16.63 25.41
CA GLU A 158 10.56 -16.96 26.33
C GLU A 158 10.90 -18.45 26.26
N LYS A 159 12.13 -18.79 26.66
CA LYS A 159 12.58 -20.18 26.61
C LYS A 159 11.72 -21.06 27.53
N THR A 160 11.36 -20.54 28.69
CA THR A 160 10.50 -21.19 29.70
C THR A 160 9.10 -21.51 29.16
N GLU A 161 8.52 -20.61 28.36
CA GLU A 161 7.21 -20.84 27.74
C GLU A 161 7.27 -21.96 26.70
N ILE A 162 8.39 -22.04 25.96
CA ILE A 162 8.61 -23.12 24.99
C ILE A 162 8.76 -24.46 25.70
N GLU A 163 9.57 -24.51 26.74
CA GLU A 163 9.79 -25.72 27.55
C GLU A 163 8.50 -26.23 28.22
N GLN A 164 7.65 -25.32 28.72
CA GLN A 164 6.34 -25.68 29.27
C GLN A 164 5.36 -26.27 28.28
N LYS A 165 5.46 -25.88 27.00
CA LYS A 165 4.59 -26.42 25.94
C LYS A 165 5.08 -27.74 25.35
N LEU A 166 6.32 -28.13 25.62
CA LEU A 166 6.93 -29.35 25.13
C LEU A 166 6.90 -30.50 26.20
N ASN A 167 6.63 -30.16 27.43
CA ASN A 167 6.41 -31.11 28.55
C ASN A 167 4.90 -31.36 28.77
#